data_9d45e1a8f22fdaee58a254679af5f0c2
#
_entry.id   9d45e1a8f22fdaee58a254679af5f0c2
#
_cell.length_a   1.000
_cell.length_b   1.000
_cell.length_c   1.000
_cell.angle_alpha   90.00
_cell.angle_beta   90.00
_cell.angle_gamma   90.00
#
_symmetry.space_group_name_H-M   'P 1'
#
loop_
_entity.id
_entity.type
_entity.pdbx_description
1 polymer ?
#
loop_
_entity_poly.entity_id
_entity_poly.type
_entity_poly.pdbx_seq_one_letter_code
_entity_poly.pdbx_strand_id
1 'polypeptide(L)'
;MHIFRGRNAGQKAARHGAIRIANGLYLSDKPTPEQLARVISEQWPDCALDGKSAACKHLDQPLSFPLEFLRESSLPASSYFTSRRALPKGALTWDGVNICNPLQAVEAMPHDDAVAFLEAFYSGKDGRRRLHANKQEFRRFPHQVKRALDDAIIGTDSVPERQLTRALEQHFTVRNNVKIGPYHWDLVLEDYKIAIEVDGFAYHHAENRRQFELDRHKLNDAVHRGWTPLHYTATTISHYPKFVAEHVRAIAKRKRPFARPPWLWHRLWD
;
A
#
# COMPACT_ATOMS: atom_id res chain seq x y z
N MET A 1 2.47 10.30 -31.88
CA MET A 1 3.06 8.94 -32.00
C MET A 1 2.19 8.14 -32.97
N HIS A 2 2.74 7.63 -34.06
CA HIS A 2 2.04 6.78 -35.02
C HIS A 2 2.35 5.32 -34.75
N ILE A 3 1.34 4.42 -34.88
CA ILE A 3 1.45 3.00 -34.56
C ILE A 3 1.32 2.19 -35.86
N PHE A 4 2.30 1.36 -36.19
CA PHE A 4 2.28 0.47 -37.31
C PHE A 4 1.98 -0.96 -36.84
N ARG A 5 0.86 -1.54 -37.33
CA ARG A 5 0.34 -2.85 -36.92
C ARG A 5 0.01 -3.73 -38.13
N GLY A 6 -0.10 -5.06 -37.90
CA GLY A 6 -0.61 -6.03 -38.85
C GLY A 6 0.33 -6.45 -39.96
N ARG A 7 -0.21 -7.07 -41.02
CA ARG A 7 0.54 -7.53 -42.18
C ARG A 7 1.32 -6.37 -42.82
N ASN A 8 2.61 -6.55 -43.05
CA ASN A 8 3.53 -5.54 -43.60
C ASN A 8 3.86 -4.37 -42.67
N ALA A 9 3.54 -4.45 -41.34
CA ALA A 9 3.90 -3.40 -40.40
C ALA A 9 5.41 -3.09 -40.43
N GLY A 10 6.26 -4.12 -40.51
CA GLY A 10 7.71 -3.96 -40.57
C GLY A 10 8.20 -3.19 -41.79
N GLN A 11 7.64 -3.44 -43.01
CA GLN A 11 8.00 -2.70 -44.20
C GLN A 11 7.55 -1.24 -44.18
N LYS A 12 6.35 -0.99 -43.67
CA LYS A 12 5.86 0.38 -43.47
C LYS A 12 6.68 1.13 -42.43
N ALA A 13 6.97 0.48 -41.31
CA ALA A 13 7.78 1.03 -40.23
C ALA A 13 9.21 1.40 -40.69
N ALA A 14 9.86 0.53 -41.49
CA ALA A 14 11.19 0.78 -42.02
C ALA A 14 11.26 2.06 -42.87
N ARG A 15 10.23 2.35 -43.68
CA ARG A 15 10.13 3.55 -44.50
C ARG A 15 10.06 4.86 -43.69
N HIS A 16 9.64 4.77 -42.43
CA HIS A 16 9.45 5.90 -41.52
C HIS A 16 10.45 5.90 -40.35
N GLY A 17 11.49 5.07 -40.37
CA GLY A 17 12.45 4.98 -39.29
C GLY A 17 11.85 4.59 -37.93
N ALA A 18 10.74 3.85 -37.95
CA ALA A 18 10.00 3.54 -36.74
C ALA A 18 10.73 2.51 -35.85
N ILE A 19 10.52 2.65 -34.56
CA ILE A 19 11.15 1.81 -33.53
C ILE A 19 10.34 0.51 -33.38
N ARG A 20 11.01 -0.62 -33.42
CA ARG A 20 10.40 -1.92 -33.14
C ARG A 20 10.17 -2.09 -31.63
N ILE A 21 8.93 -2.23 -31.23
CA ILE A 21 8.56 -2.53 -29.83
C ILE A 21 8.48 -4.04 -29.61
N ALA A 22 7.80 -4.75 -30.51
CA ALA A 22 7.67 -6.19 -30.50
C ALA A 22 7.41 -6.69 -31.93
N ASN A 23 7.34 -8.01 -32.13
CA ASN A 23 6.97 -8.54 -33.43
C ASN A 23 5.55 -8.07 -33.83
N GLY A 24 5.45 -7.41 -34.98
CA GLY A 24 4.18 -6.86 -35.49
C GLY A 24 3.73 -5.54 -34.85
N LEU A 25 4.54 -4.93 -33.97
CA LEU A 25 4.27 -3.65 -33.34
C LEU A 25 5.47 -2.69 -33.44
N TYR A 26 5.27 -1.55 -34.09
CA TYR A 26 6.28 -0.52 -34.28
C TYR A 26 5.67 0.86 -33.99
N LEU A 27 6.48 1.79 -33.48
CA LEU A 27 6.09 3.17 -33.15
C LEU A 27 6.98 4.16 -33.88
N SER A 28 6.41 5.29 -34.35
CA SER A 28 7.19 6.36 -35.01
C SER A 28 8.25 6.98 -34.10
N ASP A 29 7.99 7.00 -32.79
CA ASP A 29 8.82 7.66 -31.79
C ASP A 29 9.07 6.72 -30.61
N LYS A 30 10.13 7.00 -29.82
CA LYS A 30 10.40 6.27 -28.58
C LYS A 30 9.29 6.60 -27.57
N PRO A 31 8.51 5.59 -27.14
CA PRO A 31 7.41 5.84 -26.20
C PRO A 31 7.93 6.10 -24.79
N THR A 32 7.15 6.85 -23.99
CA THR A 32 7.25 6.78 -22.54
C THR A 32 6.63 5.46 -22.04
N PRO A 33 6.93 5.04 -20.80
CA PRO A 33 6.30 3.83 -20.23
C PRO A 33 4.77 3.91 -20.26
N GLU A 34 4.18 5.06 -19.93
CA GLU A 34 2.73 5.30 -19.91
C GLU A 34 2.12 5.22 -21.32
N GLN A 35 2.80 5.81 -22.31
CA GLN A 35 2.36 5.72 -23.71
C GLN A 35 2.38 4.28 -24.18
N LEU A 36 3.45 3.55 -23.87
CA LEU A 36 3.53 2.14 -24.25
C LEU A 36 2.48 1.28 -23.56
N ALA A 37 2.22 1.50 -22.26
CA ALA A 37 1.18 0.78 -21.53
C ALA A 37 -0.21 0.94 -22.18
N ARG A 38 -0.56 2.16 -22.63
CA ARG A 38 -1.80 2.41 -23.39
C ARG A 38 -1.82 1.67 -24.72
N VAL A 39 -0.74 1.77 -25.49
CA VAL A 39 -0.63 1.08 -26.79
C VAL A 39 -0.77 -0.42 -26.64
N ILE A 40 -0.18 -1.02 -25.61
CA ILE A 40 -0.28 -2.47 -25.32
C ILE A 40 -1.72 -2.83 -24.94
N SER A 41 -2.36 -2.05 -24.07
CA SER A 41 -3.76 -2.28 -23.67
C SER A 41 -4.75 -2.16 -24.84
N GLU A 42 -4.50 -1.23 -25.76
CA GLU A 42 -5.30 -1.11 -27.00
C GLU A 42 -5.02 -2.25 -27.99
N GLN A 43 -3.76 -2.67 -28.12
CA GLN A 43 -3.35 -3.72 -29.04
C GLN A 43 -3.85 -5.10 -28.60
N TRP A 44 -3.82 -5.35 -27.29
CA TRP A 44 -4.24 -6.60 -26.66
C TRP A 44 -5.17 -6.29 -25.48
N PRO A 45 -6.49 -6.14 -25.74
CA PRO A 45 -7.45 -5.74 -24.70
C PRO A 45 -7.58 -6.75 -23.54
N ASP A 46 -7.17 -8.00 -23.77
CA ASP A 46 -7.10 -9.08 -22.79
C ASP A 46 -5.78 -9.10 -21.97
N CYS A 47 -4.93 -8.09 -22.21
CA CYS A 47 -3.68 -7.88 -21.49
C CYS A 47 -3.86 -6.83 -20.38
N ALA A 48 -3.22 -7.03 -19.23
CA ALA A 48 -3.22 -6.04 -18.15
C ALA A 48 -1.81 -5.88 -17.57
N LEU A 49 -1.50 -4.70 -17.04
CA LEU A 49 -0.31 -4.49 -16.22
C LEU A 49 -0.30 -5.46 -15.04
N ASP A 50 0.89 -5.94 -14.69
CA ASP A 50 1.15 -6.92 -13.65
C ASP A 50 2.30 -6.48 -12.74
N GLY A 51 2.53 -7.19 -11.67
CA GLY A 51 3.69 -7.05 -10.81
C GLY A 51 3.94 -5.61 -10.38
N LYS A 52 5.19 -5.19 -10.48
CA LYS A 52 5.63 -3.84 -10.10
C LYS A 52 4.97 -2.75 -10.95
N SER A 53 4.74 -2.99 -12.24
CA SER A 53 4.09 -2.02 -13.12
C SER A 53 2.64 -1.77 -12.71
N ALA A 54 1.90 -2.82 -12.34
CA ALA A 54 0.55 -2.69 -11.80
C ALA A 54 0.56 -1.96 -10.45
N ALA A 55 1.50 -2.29 -9.57
CA ALA A 55 1.64 -1.63 -8.27
C ALA A 55 1.90 -0.13 -8.40
N CYS A 56 2.83 0.28 -9.27
CA CYS A 56 3.07 1.70 -9.56
C CYS A 56 1.78 2.40 -10.01
N LYS A 57 1.03 1.78 -10.93
CA LYS A 57 -0.20 2.39 -11.42
C LYS A 57 -1.29 2.47 -10.35
N HIS A 58 -1.45 1.44 -9.52
CA HIS A 58 -2.36 1.45 -8.38
C HIS A 58 -2.03 2.51 -7.31
N LEU A 59 -0.74 2.86 -7.16
CA LEU A 59 -0.26 3.86 -6.22
C LEU A 59 -0.10 5.25 -6.85
N ASP A 60 -0.55 5.43 -8.09
CA ASP A 60 -0.37 6.67 -8.88
C ASP A 60 1.11 7.11 -8.97
N GLN A 61 1.99 6.13 -9.11
CA GLN A 61 3.43 6.33 -9.28
C GLN A 61 3.81 6.20 -10.76
N PRO A 62 4.89 6.86 -11.20
CA PRO A 62 5.36 6.77 -12.58
C PRO A 62 5.78 5.35 -12.93
N LEU A 63 5.46 4.92 -14.16
CA LEU A 63 5.90 3.65 -14.69
C LEU A 63 7.38 3.71 -15.12
N SER A 64 8.03 2.56 -15.16
CA SER A 64 9.41 2.42 -15.65
C SER A 64 9.56 1.17 -16.53
N PHE A 65 10.54 1.20 -17.45
CA PHE A 65 10.87 0.03 -18.25
C PHE A 65 11.77 -0.96 -17.50
N PRO A 66 11.66 -2.27 -17.78
CA PRO A 66 10.64 -2.89 -18.61
C PRO A 66 9.27 -2.92 -17.91
N LEU A 67 8.19 -2.76 -18.70
CA LEU A 67 6.82 -2.94 -18.17
C LEU A 67 6.53 -4.43 -17.94
N GLU A 68 5.75 -4.72 -16.95
CA GLU A 68 5.30 -6.08 -16.63
C GLU A 68 3.82 -6.25 -16.99
N PHE A 69 3.50 -7.30 -17.71
CA PHE A 69 2.13 -7.60 -18.13
C PHE A 69 1.74 -9.05 -17.80
N LEU A 70 0.46 -9.27 -17.70
CA LEU A 70 -0.12 -10.60 -17.74
C LEU A 70 -1.19 -10.71 -18.82
N ARG A 71 -1.30 -11.89 -19.40
CA ARG A 71 -2.27 -12.25 -20.43
C ARG A 71 -2.44 -13.76 -20.48
N GLU A 72 -3.62 -14.26 -20.81
CA GLU A 72 -3.85 -15.70 -20.95
C GLU A 72 -2.97 -16.32 -22.05
N SER A 73 -2.84 -15.64 -23.19
CA SER A 73 -1.93 -16.04 -24.28
C SER A 73 -0.61 -15.29 -24.24
N SER A 74 0.43 -15.84 -24.88
CA SER A 74 1.76 -15.21 -24.90
C SER A 74 1.75 -13.86 -25.63
N LEU A 75 2.46 -12.88 -25.06
CA LEU A 75 2.86 -11.69 -25.81
C LEU A 75 4.14 -11.95 -26.61
N PRO A 76 4.35 -11.21 -27.72
CA PRO A 76 5.60 -11.26 -28.44
C PRO A 76 6.79 -10.81 -27.57
N ALA A 77 7.97 -11.38 -27.79
CA ALA A 77 9.17 -10.94 -27.08
C ALA A 77 9.50 -9.46 -27.35
N SER A 78 9.88 -8.73 -26.29
CA SER A 78 10.22 -7.32 -26.33
C SER A 78 11.32 -6.99 -25.30
N SER A 79 12.13 -5.95 -25.59
CA SER A 79 13.04 -5.35 -24.61
C SER A 79 12.35 -4.30 -23.73
N TYR A 80 11.14 -3.88 -24.10
CA TYR A 80 10.37 -2.85 -23.40
C TYR A 80 9.42 -3.41 -22.35
N PHE A 81 9.09 -4.69 -22.44
CA PHE A 81 8.18 -5.33 -21.48
C PHE A 81 8.45 -6.83 -21.36
N THR A 82 8.04 -7.36 -20.22
CA THR A 82 7.95 -8.79 -19.93
C THR A 82 6.49 -9.20 -19.78
N SER A 83 6.18 -10.49 -19.94
CA SER A 83 4.83 -10.99 -19.69
C SER A 83 4.83 -12.38 -19.10
N ARG A 84 3.88 -12.63 -18.19
CA ARG A 84 3.56 -13.99 -17.74
C ARG A 84 2.17 -14.41 -18.25
N ARG A 85 1.98 -15.73 -18.35
CA ARG A 85 0.70 -16.31 -18.75
C ARG A 85 -0.23 -16.43 -17.54
N ALA A 86 -1.27 -15.63 -17.51
CA ALA A 86 -2.36 -15.74 -16.56
C ALA A 86 -3.58 -14.97 -17.07
N LEU A 87 -4.77 -15.40 -16.70
CA LEU A 87 -5.99 -14.64 -16.96
C LEU A 87 -6.06 -13.43 -16.01
N PRO A 88 -6.20 -12.20 -16.52
CA PRO A 88 -6.44 -11.03 -15.67
C PRO A 88 -7.72 -11.19 -14.84
N LYS A 89 -7.61 -11.11 -13.53
CA LYS A 89 -8.73 -11.16 -12.60
C LYS A 89 -9.08 -9.75 -12.13
N GLY A 90 -10.37 -9.40 -12.09
CA GLY A 90 -10.82 -8.11 -11.61
C GLY A 90 -10.04 -6.94 -12.22
N ALA A 91 -9.67 -7.07 -13.51
CA ALA A 91 -8.93 -6.04 -14.20
C ALA A 91 -9.81 -4.79 -14.36
N LEU A 92 -9.19 -3.63 -14.14
CA LEU A 92 -9.83 -2.34 -14.37
C LEU A 92 -9.05 -1.56 -15.43
N THR A 93 -9.72 -0.66 -16.13
CA THR A 93 -9.08 0.24 -17.08
C THR A 93 -9.01 1.63 -16.45
N TRP A 94 -7.80 2.16 -16.32
CA TRP A 94 -7.56 3.50 -15.82
C TRP A 94 -6.67 4.26 -16.81
N ASP A 95 -7.16 5.38 -17.29
CA ASP A 95 -6.48 6.23 -18.27
C ASP A 95 -6.02 5.47 -19.53
N GLY A 96 -6.90 4.58 -20.03
CA GLY A 96 -6.65 3.74 -21.21
C GLY A 96 -5.66 2.59 -20.98
N VAL A 97 -5.27 2.32 -19.73
CA VAL A 97 -4.38 1.22 -19.36
C VAL A 97 -5.13 0.16 -18.58
N ASN A 98 -5.07 -1.08 -19.00
CA ASN A 98 -5.63 -2.20 -18.26
C ASN A 98 -4.66 -2.60 -17.15
N ILE A 99 -5.18 -2.75 -15.93
CA ILE A 99 -4.40 -3.07 -14.72
C ILE A 99 -5.05 -4.27 -14.05
N CYS A 100 -4.29 -5.28 -13.67
CA CYS A 100 -4.82 -6.43 -12.94
C CYS A 100 -5.22 -6.04 -11.49
N ASN A 101 -5.99 -6.93 -10.85
CA ASN A 101 -6.32 -6.76 -9.44
C ASN A 101 -5.04 -6.63 -8.59
N PRO A 102 -5.02 -5.74 -7.57
CA PRO A 102 -3.84 -5.55 -6.71
C PRO A 102 -3.29 -6.84 -6.09
N LEU A 103 -4.19 -7.76 -5.70
CA LEU A 103 -3.78 -9.06 -5.15
C LEU A 103 -3.16 -9.97 -6.22
N GLN A 104 -3.52 -9.81 -7.49
CA GLN A 104 -2.90 -10.55 -8.58
C GLN A 104 -1.51 -10.01 -8.93
N ALA A 105 -1.30 -8.69 -8.85
CA ALA A 105 0.00 -8.08 -9.03
C ALA A 105 1.05 -8.63 -8.07
N VAL A 106 0.65 -8.91 -6.83
CA VAL A 106 1.50 -9.52 -5.79
C VAL A 106 2.11 -10.86 -6.20
N GLU A 107 1.42 -11.63 -7.06
CA GLU A 107 1.93 -12.94 -7.53
C GLU A 107 3.26 -12.86 -8.29
N ALA A 108 3.56 -11.72 -8.90
CA ALA A 108 4.76 -11.50 -9.70
C ALA A 108 5.86 -10.72 -8.96
N MET A 109 5.64 -10.38 -7.70
CA MET A 109 6.56 -9.53 -6.92
C MET A 109 7.44 -10.33 -5.97
N PRO A 110 8.67 -9.86 -5.67
CA PRO A 110 9.40 -10.28 -4.49
C PRO A 110 8.57 -10.08 -3.22
N HIS A 111 8.77 -10.93 -2.22
CA HIS A 111 7.93 -10.93 -1.01
C HIS A 111 7.88 -9.58 -0.29
N ASP A 112 9.04 -8.96 -0.07
CA ASP A 112 9.13 -7.68 0.65
C ASP A 112 8.47 -6.53 -0.12
N ASP A 113 8.61 -6.51 -1.45
CA ASP A 113 7.94 -5.54 -2.33
C ASP A 113 6.42 -5.75 -2.32
N ALA A 114 5.97 -7.01 -2.30
CA ALA A 114 4.57 -7.38 -2.20
C ALA A 114 3.94 -6.90 -0.88
N VAL A 115 4.61 -7.12 0.25
CA VAL A 115 4.19 -6.63 1.57
C VAL A 115 4.11 -5.11 1.58
N ALA A 116 5.18 -4.42 1.13
CA ALA A 116 5.22 -2.97 1.08
C ALA A 116 4.11 -2.37 0.20
N PHE A 117 3.85 -3.00 -0.96
CA PHE A 117 2.75 -2.59 -1.84
C PHE A 117 1.38 -2.77 -1.18
N LEU A 118 1.11 -3.93 -0.56
CA LEU A 118 -0.15 -4.19 0.12
C LEU A 118 -0.40 -3.20 1.27
N GLU A 119 0.63 -2.91 2.06
CA GLU A 119 0.55 -1.92 3.14
C GLU A 119 0.26 -0.51 2.63
N ALA A 120 0.89 -0.11 1.52
CA ALA A 120 0.66 1.20 0.91
C ALA A 120 -0.73 1.29 0.26
N PHE A 121 -1.10 0.30 -0.56
CA PHE A 121 -2.35 0.31 -1.30
C PHE A 121 -3.59 0.17 -0.39
N TYR A 122 -3.51 -0.67 0.63
CA TYR A 122 -4.58 -0.87 1.61
C TYR A 122 -4.41 -0.06 2.89
N SER A 123 -3.71 1.07 2.81
CA SER A 123 -3.60 2.03 3.92
C SER A 123 -4.94 2.71 4.23
N GLY A 124 -5.04 3.34 5.39
CA GLY A 124 -6.17 4.16 5.80
C GLY A 124 -7.43 3.42 6.22
N LYS A 125 -8.41 4.19 6.62
CA LYS A 125 -9.70 3.73 7.19
C LYS A 125 -10.45 2.76 6.29
N ASP A 126 -10.35 2.97 4.97
CA ASP A 126 -11.00 2.14 3.95
C ASP A 126 -10.15 0.97 3.46
N GLY A 127 -8.92 0.84 3.92
CA GLY A 127 -7.98 -0.19 3.45
C GLY A 127 -8.55 -1.60 3.57
N ARG A 128 -9.12 -1.94 4.71
CA ARG A 128 -9.75 -3.26 4.95
C ARG A 128 -10.96 -3.50 4.05
N ARG A 129 -11.77 -2.46 3.81
CA ARG A 129 -12.94 -2.54 2.91
C ARG A 129 -12.48 -2.78 1.47
N ARG A 130 -11.46 -2.03 0.99
CA ARG A 130 -10.87 -2.24 -0.35
C ARG A 130 -10.28 -3.65 -0.49
N LEU A 131 -9.54 -4.12 0.52
CA LEU A 131 -9.00 -5.47 0.52
C LEU A 131 -10.11 -6.52 0.43
N HIS A 132 -11.18 -6.37 1.22
CA HIS A 132 -12.33 -7.28 1.16
C HIS A 132 -12.95 -7.32 -0.24
N ALA A 133 -13.18 -6.17 -0.86
CA ALA A 133 -13.73 -6.09 -2.22
C ALA A 133 -12.81 -6.80 -3.24
N ASN A 134 -11.50 -6.53 -3.20
CA ASN A 134 -10.56 -7.15 -4.12
C ASN A 134 -10.41 -8.67 -3.93
N LYS A 135 -10.64 -9.18 -2.73
CA LYS A 135 -10.63 -10.62 -2.42
C LYS A 135 -11.76 -11.39 -3.11
N GLN A 136 -12.89 -10.74 -3.42
CA GLN A 136 -14.05 -11.39 -4.04
C GLN A 136 -13.75 -11.97 -5.43
N GLU A 137 -12.74 -11.42 -6.13
CA GLU A 137 -12.30 -11.89 -7.44
C GLU A 137 -11.53 -13.23 -7.40
N PHE A 138 -11.25 -13.75 -6.20
CA PHE A 138 -10.43 -14.94 -6.02
C PHE A 138 -11.22 -16.04 -5.31
N ARG A 139 -11.31 -17.21 -5.96
CA ARG A 139 -11.81 -18.44 -5.31
C ARG A 139 -10.78 -19.04 -4.36
N ARG A 140 -9.49 -18.92 -4.70
CA ARG A 140 -8.33 -19.35 -3.91
C ARG A 140 -7.20 -18.38 -4.12
N PHE A 141 -6.45 -18.10 -3.06
CA PHE A 141 -5.22 -17.31 -3.12
C PHE A 141 -4.03 -18.23 -3.39
N PRO A 142 -3.13 -17.87 -4.33
CA PRO A 142 -1.82 -18.46 -4.40
C PRO A 142 -1.09 -18.31 -3.07
N HIS A 143 -0.20 -19.28 -2.76
CA HIS A 143 0.54 -19.28 -1.49
C HIS A 143 1.31 -17.98 -1.26
N GLN A 144 1.90 -17.42 -2.31
CA GLN A 144 2.66 -16.17 -2.24
C GLN A 144 1.78 -14.98 -1.83
N VAL A 145 0.58 -14.86 -2.40
CA VAL A 145 -0.38 -13.80 -2.03
C VAL A 145 -0.84 -13.96 -0.58
N LYS A 146 -1.12 -15.21 -0.17
CA LYS A 146 -1.51 -15.48 1.22
C LYS A 146 -0.40 -15.07 2.19
N ARG A 147 0.83 -15.50 1.93
CA ARG A 147 1.99 -15.17 2.76
C ARG A 147 2.21 -13.66 2.86
N ALA A 148 2.14 -12.94 1.74
CA ALA A 148 2.29 -11.48 1.75
C ALA A 148 1.14 -10.79 2.52
N LEU A 149 -0.10 -11.31 2.45
CA LEU A 149 -1.23 -10.80 3.23
C LEU A 149 -1.12 -11.10 4.73
N ASP A 150 -0.54 -12.24 5.09
CA ASP A 150 -0.32 -12.62 6.50
C ASP A 150 0.75 -11.72 7.15
N ASP A 151 1.74 -11.25 6.37
CA ASP A 151 2.83 -10.39 6.84
C ASP A 151 2.55 -8.88 6.71
N ALA A 152 1.54 -8.49 5.91
CA ALA A 152 1.20 -7.10 5.66
C ALA A 152 0.27 -6.51 6.74
N ILE A 153 0.60 -5.32 7.22
CA ILE A 153 -0.24 -4.56 8.16
C ILE A 153 -1.20 -3.66 7.38
N ILE A 154 -2.47 -4.02 7.39
CA ILE A 154 -3.51 -3.37 6.62
C ILE A 154 -4.26 -2.33 7.45
N GLY A 155 -4.56 -1.17 6.86
CA GLY A 155 -5.38 -0.12 7.46
C GLY A 155 -4.61 0.84 8.36
N THR A 156 -3.29 0.90 8.24
CA THR A 156 -2.45 1.91 8.91
C THR A 156 -2.18 3.09 7.97
N ASP A 157 -2.01 4.28 8.52
CA ASP A 157 -1.81 5.50 7.74
C ASP A 157 -0.32 5.88 7.60
N SER A 158 0.54 5.40 8.50
CA SER A 158 1.95 5.81 8.56
C SER A 158 2.93 4.67 8.84
N VAL A 159 4.21 4.91 8.53
CA VAL A 159 5.31 3.99 8.87
C VAL A 159 5.45 3.79 10.38
N PRO A 160 5.41 4.83 11.24
CA PRO A 160 5.46 4.64 12.70
C PRO A 160 4.32 3.78 13.24
N GLU A 161 3.09 3.93 12.72
CA GLU A 161 1.98 3.06 13.11
C GLU A 161 2.29 1.58 12.82
N ARG A 162 2.81 1.27 11.62
CA ARG A 162 3.22 -0.10 11.27
C ARG A 162 4.33 -0.63 12.16
N GLN A 163 5.33 0.20 12.47
CA GLN A 163 6.43 -0.18 13.37
C GLN A 163 5.91 -0.54 14.76
N LEU A 164 5.01 0.31 15.31
CA LEU A 164 4.43 0.05 16.62
C LEU A 164 3.51 -1.18 16.60
N THR A 165 2.71 -1.34 15.55
CA THR A 165 1.86 -2.52 15.37
C THR A 165 2.69 -3.81 15.43
N ARG A 166 3.77 -3.91 14.61
CA ARG A 166 4.65 -5.08 14.62
C ARG A 166 5.30 -5.35 15.98
N ALA A 167 5.68 -4.29 16.70
CA ALA A 167 6.25 -4.42 18.03
C ALA A 167 5.24 -4.92 19.07
N LEU A 168 3.98 -4.51 18.96
CA LEU A 168 2.89 -4.91 19.86
C LEU A 168 2.33 -6.29 19.54
N GLU A 169 2.27 -6.70 18.28
CA GLU A 169 1.75 -8.02 17.84
C GLU A 169 2.53 -9.20 18.40
N GLN A 170 3.78 -8.98 18.84
CA GLN A 170 4.54 -10.00 19.57
C GLN A 170 3.88 -10.41 20.91
N HIS A 171 2.95 -9.60 21.42
CA HIS A 171 2.37 -9.79 22.76
C HIS A 171 0.86 -9.62 22.82
N PHE A 172 0.23 -9.01 21.81
CA PHE A 172 -1.16 -8.59 21.81
C PHE A 172 -1.83 -8.82 20.46
N THR A 173 -3.13 -8.98 20.46
CA THR A 173 -3.96 -8.80 19.28
C THR A 173 -4.14 -7.30 19.04
N VAL A 174 -3.57 -6.76 17.96
CA VAL A 174 -3.63 -5.35 17.60
C VAL A 174 -4.65 -5.15 16.48
N ARG A 175 -5.49 -4.14 16.60
CA ARG A 175 -6.37 -3.70 15.52
C ARG A 175 -6.04 -2.26 15.16
N ASN A 176 -5.87 -2.02 13.86
CA ASN A 176 -5.54 -0.69 13.35
C ASN A 176 -6.78 0.04 12.86
N ASN A 177 -6.78 1.36 13.02
CA ASN A 177 -7.79 2.29 12.53
C ASN A 177 -9.22 1.93 12.98
N VAL A 178 -9.41 1.76 14.28
CA VAL A 178 -10.67 1.30 14.90
C VAL A 178 -11.48 2.48 15.38
N LYS A 179 -12.79 2.45 15.11
CA LYS A 179 -13.72 3.44 15.61
C LYS A 179 -14.15 3.10 17.04
N ILE A 180 -13.90 4.04 17.97
CA ILE A 180 -14.41 4.00 19.35
C ILE A 180 -15.28 5.24 19.56
N GLY A 181 -16.56 5.06 19.79
CA GLY A 181 -17.51 6.18 19.80
C GLY A 181 -17.53 6.91 18.44
N PRO A 182 -17.42 8.24 18.42
CA PRO A 182 -17.37 9.01 17.18
C PRO A 182 -15.97 9.09 16.54
N TYR A 183 -14.91 8.66 17.25
CA TYR A 183 -13.51 8.86 16.87
C TYR A 183 -12.84 7.57 16.37
N HIS A 184 -11.87 7.73 15.47
CA HIS A 184 -10.98 6.64 15.05
C HIS A 184 -9.68 6.72 15.84
N TRP A 185 -9.11 5.54 16.14
CA TRP A 185 -7.85 5.37 16.86
C TRP A 185 -6.90 4.55 16.00
N ASP A 186 -5.63 4.95 15.95
CA ASP A 186 -4.66 4.31 15.05
C ASP A 186 -4.42 2.85 15.42
N LEU A 187 -4.24 2.54 16.70
CA LEU A 187 -4.09 1.18 17.21
C LEU A 187 -4.99 0.95 18.42
N VAL A 188 -5.59 -0.23 18.51
CA VAL A 188 -6.44 -0.60 19.61
C VAL A 188 -6.12 -2.01 20.11
N LEU A 189 -6.01 -2.16 21.43
CA LEU A 189 -5.91 -3.43 22.16
C LEU A 189 -7.23 -3.67 22.88
N GLU A 190 -8.18 -4.32 22.22
CA GLU A 190 -9.57 -4.44 22.70
C GLU A 190 -9.66 -5.18 24.05
N ASP A 191 -8.89 -6.26 24.21
CA ASP A 191 -8.88 -7.09 25.42
C ASP A 191 -8.42 -6.31 26.66
N TYR A 192 -7.65 -5.25 26.47
CA TYR A 192 -7.08 -4.41 27.52
C TYR A 192 -7.73 -3.04 27.61
N LYS A 193 -8.69 -2.73 26.72
CA LYS A 193 -9.31 -1.41 26.62
C LYS A 193 -8.27 -0.29 26.49
N ILE A 194 -7.23 -0.50 25.67
CA ILE A 194 -6.19 0.50 25.37
C ILE A 194 -6.43 1.01 23.95
N ALA A 195 -6.46 2.32 23.80
CA ALA A 195 -6.56 3.02 22.53
C ALA A 195 -5.32 3.91 22.33
N ILE A 196 -4.62 3.76 21.22
CA ILE A 196 -3.32 4.41 20.96
C ILE A 196 -3.47 5.31 19.75
N GLU A 197 -2.96 6.53 19.87
CA GLU A 197 -2.81 7.52 18.81
C GLU A 197 -1.33 7.74 18.51
N VAL A 198 -1.01 7.88 17.23
CA VAL A 198 0.32 8.17 16.73
C VAL A 198 0.35 9.59 16.17
N ASP A 199 0.83 10.54 16.95
CA ASP A 199 0.84 11.94 16.59
C ASP A 199 1.98 12.26 15.61
N GLY A 200 1.61 12.62 14.37
CA GLY A 200 2.53 13.16 13.36
C GLY A 200 2.94 14.61 13.69
N PHE A 201 4.16 14.98 13.28
CA PHE A 201 4.62 16.37 13.39
C PHE A 201 4.06 17.19 12.23
N ALA A 202 2.87 17.74 12.37
CA ALA A 202 2.31 18.68 11.39
C ALA A 202 2.43 20.12 11.92
N TYR A 203 3.22 20.94 11.23
CA TYR A 203 3.25 22.39 11.43
C TYR A 203 1.99 23.01 10.83
N HIS A 204 0.93 23.16 11.61
CA HIS A 204 -0.26 23.90 11.18
C HIS A 204 -0.50 25.09 12.11
N HIS A 205 -0.17 26.30 11.67
CA HIS A 205 -0.26 27.49 12.49
C HIS A 205 -1.67 28.09 12.65
N ALA A 206 -2.62 27.81 11.76
CA ALA A 206 -3.94 28.45 11.79
C ALA A 206 -5.13 27.55 12.20
N GLU A 207 -5.01 26.23 12.07
CA GLU A 207 -6.06 25.26 12.40
C GLU A 207 -5.94 24.66 13.82
N ASN A 208 -4.93 25.07 14.56
CA ASN A 208 -4.51 24.45 15.82
C ASN A 208 -5.60 24.43 16.91
N ARG A 209 -6.46 25.47 17.00
CA ARG A 209 -7.45 25.54 18.11
C ARG A 209 -8.54 24.49 17.98
N ARG A 210 -9.10 24.36 16.79
CA ARG A 210 -10.17 23.36 16.55
C ARG A 210 -9.65 21.93 16.70
N GLN A 211 -8.47 21.65 16.17
CA GLN A 211 -7.84 20.34 16.30
C GLN A 211 -7.52 20.04 17.77
N PHE A 212 -6.95 21.00 18.50
CA PHE A 212 -6.68 20.87 19.92
C PHE A 212 -7.94 20.53 20.74
N GLU A 213 -9.07 21.19 20.46
CA GLU A 213 -10.34 20.90 21.13
C GLU A 213 -10.85 19.49 20.78
N LEU A 214 -10.77 19.10 19.50
CA LEU A 214 -11.17 17.76 19.05
C LEU A 214 -10.34 16.65 19.72
N ASP A 215 -9.01 16.86 19.85
CA ASP A 215 -8.11 15.89 20.49
C ASP A 215 -8.47 15.71 21.98
N ARG A 216 -8.82 16.80 22.68
CA ARG A 216 -9.26 16.73 24.08
C ARG A 216 -10.62 16.01 24.19
N HIS A 217 -11.55 16.29 23.29
CA HIS A 217 -12.83 15.58 23.25
C HIS A 217 -12.65 14.09 22.98
N LYS A 218 -11.78 13.73 22.02
CA LYS A 218 -11.42 12.35 21.70
C LYS A 218 -10.86 11.60 22.91
N LEU A 219 -9.91 12.22 23.64
CA LEU A 219 -9.35 11.66 24.84
C LEU A 219 -10.41 11.43 25.93
N ASN A 220 -11.21 12.46 26.21
CA ASN A 220 -12.25 12.39 27.26
C ASN A 220 -13.32 11.37 26.91
N ASP A 221 -13.73 11.26 25.64
CA ASP A 221 -14.70 10.27 25.19
C ASP A 221 -14.17 8.84 25.38
N ALA A 222 -12.89 8.59 25.07
CA ALA A 222 -12.27 7.29 25.32
C ALA A 222 -12.27 6.93 26.79
N VAL A 223 -11.85 7.85 27.67
CA VAL A 223 -11.87 7.65 29.14
C VAL A 223 -13.30 7.40 29.63
N HIS A 224 -14.26 8.20 29.17
CA HIS A 224 -15.67 8.02 29.53
C HIS A 224 -16.22 6.62 29.18
N ARG A 225 -15.72 6.05 28.06
CA ARG A 225 -16.07 4.69 27.61
C ARG A 225 -15.24 3.58 28.27
N GLY A 226 -14.43 3.91 29.28
CA GLY A 226 -13.59 2.95 29.99
C GLY A 226 -12.35 2.50 29.25
N TRP A 227 -11.89 3.28 28.26
CA TRP A 227 -10.64 3.04 27.58
C TRP A 227 -9.50 3.81 28.24
N THR A 228 -8.29 3.28 28.10
CA THR A 228 -7.03 3.95 28.45
C THR A 228 -6.44 4.54 27.18
N PRO A 229 -6.55 5.85 26.94
CA PRO A 229 -5.95 6.50 25.78
C PRO A 229 -4.46 6.71 26.01
N LEU A 230 -3.65 6.41 25.00
CA LEU A 230 -2.21 6.64 24.98
C LEU A 230 -1.85 7.40 23.70
N HIS A 231 -0.96 8.39 23.84
CA HIS A 231 -0.44 9.18 22.74
C HIS A 231 1.06 9.03 22.64
N TYR A 232 1.55 8.77 21.43
CA TYR A 232 2.98 8.72 21.15
C TYR A 232 3.27 9.47 19.86
N THR A 233 4.32 10.27 19.88
CA THR A 233 4.76 10.95 18.65
C THR A 233 5.38 9.95 17.68
N ALA A 234 5.21 10.20 16.38
CA ALA A 234 5.84 9.44 15.32
C ALA A 234 7.37 9.34 15.51
N THR A 235 7.99 10.42 15.98
CA THR A 235 9.42 10.48 16.30
C THR A 235 9.80 9.49 17.41
N THR A 236 9.04 9.46 18.50
CA THR A 236 9.29 8.52 19.62
C THR A 236 9.19 7.08 19.15
N ILE A 237 8.17 6.76 18.34
CA ILE A 237 7.99 5.40 17.83
C ILE A 237 9.11 5.02 16.86
N SER A 238 9.48 5.92 15.92
CA SER A 238 10.53 5.64 14.95
C SER A 238 11.89 5.35 15.57
N HIS A 239 12.21 6.02 16.69
CA HIS A 239 13.49 5.82 17.36
C HIS A 239 13.44 4.67 18.40
N TYR A 240 12.30 4.48 19.07
CA TYR A 240 12.19 3.60 20.23
C TYR A 240 10.94 2.69 20.21
N PRO A 241 10.64 1.98 19.11
CA PRO A 241 9.40 1.21 18.99
C PRO A 241 9.26 0.12 20.06
N LYS A 242 10.38 -0.53 20.43
CA LYS A 242 10.40 -1.55 21.48
C LYS A 242 10.09 -0.99 22.86
N PHE A 243 10.61 0.18 23.19
CA PHE A 243 10.32 0.83 24.47
C PHE A 243 8.86 1.27 24.58
N VAL A 244 8.28 1.79 23.48
CA VAL A 244 6.87 2.13 23.43
C VAL A 244 6.03 0.87 23.63
N ALA A 245 6.36 -0.23 22.98
CA ALA A 245 5.65 -1.50 23.14
C ALA A 245 5.75 -2.06 24.57
N GLU A 246 6.92 -1.95 25.20
CA GLU A 246 7.11 -2.35 26.62
C GLU A 246 6.32 -1.46 27.58
N HIS A 247 6.22 -0.15 27.32
CA HIS A 247 5.40 0.77 28.10
C HIS A 247 3.92 0.38 28.00
N VAL A 248 3.41 0.16 26.79
CA VAL A 248 2.03 -0.33 26.57
C VAL A 248 1.81 -1.66 27.30
N ARG A 249 2.77 -2.58 27.24
CA ARG A 249 2.71 -3.88 27.95
C ARG A 249 2.66 -3.72 29.45
N ALA A 250 3.40 -2.79 30.03
CA ALA A 250 3.34 -2.50 31.45
C ALA A 250 1.98 -1.98 31.89
N ILE A 251 1.40 -1.07 31.10
CA ILE A 251 0.04 -0.53 31.33
C ILE A 251 -1.01 -1.66 31.24
N ALA A 252 -0.96 -2.47 30.15
CA ALA A 252 -1.88 -3.58 29.95
C ALA A 252 -1.86 -4.58 31.12
N LYS A 253 -0.70 -4.86 31.68
CA LYS A 253 -0.51 -5.75 32.80
C LYS A 253 -0.70 -5.10 34.18
N ARG A 254 -1.08 -3.83 34.23
CA ARG A 254 -1.22 -3.03 35.46
C ARG A 254 0.06 -3.09 36.35
N LYS A 255 1.22 -3.26 35.73
CA LYS A 255 2.52 -3.16 36.40
C LYS A 255 2.95 -1.71 36.44
N ARG A 256 3.73 -1.33 37.48
CA ARG A 256 4.36 0.00 37.45
C ARG A 256 5.18 0.13 36.18
N PRO A 257 4.88 1.08 35.31
CA PRO A 257 5.69 1.33 34.13
C PRO A 257 7.09 1.73 34.56
N PHE A 258 8.04 1.63 33.69
CA PHE A 258 9.46 1.92 33.86
C PHE A 258 9.78 3.09 34.79
N ALA A 259 10.93 3.03 35.43
CA ALA A 259 11.48 4.16 36.20
C ALA A 259 11.64 5.44 35.35
N ARG A 260 11.77 5.29 34.03
CA ARG A 260 11.80 6.40 33.06
C ARG A 260 10.84 6.11 31.89
N PRO A 261 9.81 6.98 31.67
CA PRO A 261 8.94 6.88 30.51
C PRO A 261 9.72 7.08 29.20
N PRO A 262 9.29 6.48 28.07
CA PRO A 262 9.99 6.56 26.78
C PRO A 262 10.27 7.98 26.27
N TRP A 263 9.39 8.92 26.58
CA TRP A 263 9.52 10.33 26.16
C TRP A 263 10.57 11.12 26.92
N LEU A 264 11.02 10.67 28.12
CA LEU A 264 12.12 11.32 28.85
C LEU A 264 13.50 11.02 28.26
N TRP A 265 13.59 10.16 27.26
CA TRP A 265 14.85 9.80 26.61
C TRP A 265 15.08 10.60 25.33
N HIS A 266 14.10 11.38 24.94
CA HIS A 266 14.22 12.25 23.79
C HIS A 266 14.92 13.55 24.21
N ARG A 267 16.04 13.88 23.55
CA ARG A 267 16.80 15.12 23.76
C ARG A 267 16.04 16.42 23.47
N LEU A 268 14.72 16.37 23.35
CA LEU A 268 13.89 17.58 23.23
C LEU A 268 13.74 18.36 24.54
N TRP A 269 14.25 17.82 25.65
CA TRP A 269 14.17 18.44 26.98
C TRP A 269 15.53 18.83 27.54
N ASP A 270 16.60 18.59 26.79
CA ASP A 270 17.94 19.14 27.02
C ASP A 270 18.10 20.43 26.16
#